data_8765cbb1d3479c54ec07808967dc3916
#
_entry.id   8765cbb1d3479c54ec07808967dc3916
#
_cell.length_a   1.000
_cell.length_b   1.000
_cell.length_c   1.000
_cell.angle_alpha   90.00
_cell.angle_beta   90.00
_cell.angle_gamma   90.00
#
_symmetry.space_group_name_H-M   'P 1'
#
loop_
_entity.id
_entity.type
_entity.pdbx_description
1 polymer ?
#
loop_
_entity_poly.entity_id
_entity_poly.type
_entity_poly.pdbx_seq_one_letter_code
_entity_poly.pdbx_strand_id
1 'polypeptide(L)'
;MKKIFHYLRPYTLFAVISPLLMMGEVFADLCLPKLMTVIVDCGISGGGDVSSSPLATRVMKLLFGAGTYSSMQVIVTFGVLMLLIVLVGGFFGVFCAYTAARASQGLGNDLRCDAYRRVMALSIEQTDRFTTGSLVTRMTNDISMVVDFTEMLLRMLVRAPMFFIGGFLMLLSLNVSFGTVIICALPVMALMLIFVLGRAITLYGTVQKKLDRVNSVVQENVTGARVVKAYVREDYEGERFERANRELMQTNYRVLKRMAIMTPILTVVMNTAIIAIIYIGGYQIDNVASTGMSAGTIMAAITYVTNILQSIMMVTMMLQSVSRAMASVHRIEEVLDADPVIRSGERTEAQGEIAVSFRQVGFRYPGASGTPVLHDITLDVRRGETLAVVGATGAGKTTLVSLIPRFYDATEGEVLVDGVPIKEYELSALRSKISFVMQKSELFSGTVADNIRMGKEDASGEEIRAAAQLAQAAEFIDSLPDGYDSRIAEKGASLSGGQKQRISIARGLVRRPEILIFDDATSALDLATEARVRAALRNDLKDTTVIMIAQRIASVRDADRIAVIEDGTVTACAPHDELMKISSAYRDIYYSQMKNGGGTHE
;
A
#
# COMPACT_ATOMS: atom_id res chain seq x y z
N MET A 1 -2.59 -0.68 16.51
CA MET A 1 -4.05 -0.72 16.65
C MET A 1 -4.64 0.54 17.26
N LYS A 2 -4.27 0.98 18.48
CA LYS A 2 -4.83 2.23 19.08
C LYS A 2 -4.68 3.46 18.17
N LYS A 3 -3.55 3.60 17.48
CA LYS A 3 -3.27 4.70 16.54
C LYS A 3 -4.20 4.67 15.33
N ILE A 4 -4.42 3.51 14.73
CA ILE A 4 -5.31 3.38 13.57
C ILE A 4 -6.76 3.62 13.95
N PHE A 5 -7.23 3.12 15.10
CA PHE A 5 -8.56 3.43 15.60
C PHE A 5 -8.76 4.92 15.95
N HIS A 6 -7.67 5.69 16.11
CA HIS A 6 -7.77 7.15 16.23
C HIS A 6 -8.40 7.80 14.98
N TYR A 7 -8.14 7.27 13.80
CA TYR A 7 -8.75 7.72 12.55
C TYR A 7 -10.27 7.46 12.46
N LEU A 8 -10.81 6.65 13.38
CA LEU A 8 -12.26 6.50 13.52
C LEU A 8 -12.93 7.66 14.26
N ARG A 9 -12.18 8.49 14.96
CA ARG A 9 -12.75 9.60 15.76
C ARG A 9 -13.66 10.54 14.97
N PRO A 10 -13.31 11.01 13.74
CA PRO A 10 -14.20 11.86 12.96
C PRO A 10 -15.51 11.15 12.57
N TYR A 11 -15.50 9.81 12.53
CA TYR A 11 -16.61 8.97 12.11
C TYR A 11 -17.29 8.24 13.26
N THR A 12 -17.07 8.67 14.52
CA THR A 12 -17.56 8.00 15.74
C THR A 12 -19.07 7.82 15.72
N LEU A 13 -19.81 8.81 15.21
CA LEU A 13 -21.25 8.72 15.09
C LEU A 13 -21.68 7.51 14.23
N PHE A 14 -21.10 7.34 13.06
CA PHE A 14 -21.38 6.22 12.16
C PHE A 14 -20.88 4.88 12.75
N ALA A 15 -19.72 4.90 13.40
CA ALA A 15 -19.15 3.71 14.03
C ALA A 15 -19.97 3.21 15.24
N VAL A 16 -20.72 4.09 15.93
CA VAL A 16 -21.63 3.70 17.04
C VAL A 16 -23.01 3.34 16.52
N ILE A 17 -23.53 4.06 15.53
CA ILE A 17 -24.85 3.81 14.97
C ILE A 17 -24.88 2.44 14.25
N SER A 18 -23.82 2.05 13.55
CA SER A 18 -23.78 0.78 12.81
C SER A 18 -24.03 -0.45 13.71
N PRO A 19 -23.33 -0.66 14.83
CA PRO A 19 -23.64 -1.73 15.77
C PRO A 19 -25.07 -1.69 16.34
N LEU A 20 -25.62 -0.50 16.61
CA LEU A 20 -26.97 -0.34 17.11
C LEU A 20 -28.01 -0.76 16.07
N LEU A 21 -27.82 -0.38 14.81
CA LEU A 21 -28.68 -0.83 13.70
C LEU A 21 -28.55 -2.35 13.48
N MET A 22 -27.35 -2.92 13.61
CA MET A 22 -27.14 -4.37 13.57
C MET A 22 -27.92 -5.09 14.68
N MET A 23 -27.97 -4.52 15.89
CA MET A 23 -28.79 -5.07 16.97
C MET A 23 -30.27 -5.10 16.58
N GLY A 24 -30.78 -4.03 15.92
CA GLY A 24 -32.15 -3.98 15.43
C GLY A 24 -32.43 -5.04 14.35
N GLU A 25 -31.52 -5.23 13.40
CA GLU A 25 -31.61 -6.28 12.37
C GLU A 25 -31.67 -7.68 13.00
N VAL A 26 -30.73 -8.02 13.87
CA VAL A 26 -30.66 -9.34 14.51
C VAL A 26 -31.89 -9.57 15.40
N PHE A 27 -32.37 -8.54 16.09
CA PHE A 27 -33.59 -8.66 16.89
C PHE A 27 -34.82 -8.98 16.03
N ALA A 28 -34.94 -8.31 14.87
CA ALA A 28 -35.98 -8.64 13.90
C ALA A 28 -35.90 -10.09 13.42
N ASP A 29 -34.69 -10.54 13.05
CA ASP A 29 -34.43 -11.92 12.61
C ASP A 29 -34.79 -12.95 13.71
N LEU A 30 -34.49 -12.67 14.98
CA LEU A 30 -34.82 -13.55 16.11
C LEU A 30 -36.30 -13.59 16.45
N CYS A 31 -37.09 -12.58 16.04
CA CYS A 31 -38.56 -12.58 16.22
C CYS A 31 -39.29 -13.48 15.21
N LEU A 32 -38.76 -13.69 14.02
CA LEU A 32 -39.41 -14.40 12.91
C LEU A 32 -39.79 -15.85 13.26
N PRO A 33 -38.89 -16.68 13.86
CA PRO A 33 -39.26 -18.06 14.19
C PRO A 33 -40.40 -18.14 15.20
N LYS A 34 -40.49 -17.19 16.14
CA LYS A 34 -41.58 -17.13 17.11
C LYS A 34 -42.94 -16.78 16.47
N LEU A 35 -42.96 -15.92 15.47
CA LEU A 35 -44.18 -15.63 14.69
C LEU A 35 -44.59 -16.81 13.83
N MET A 36 -43.61 -17.54 13.27
CA MET A 36 -43.85 -18.76 12.51
C MET A 36 -44.52 -19.83 13.38
N THR A 37 -44.15 -19.94 14.68
CA THR A 37 -44.83 -20.81 15.62
C THR A 37 -46.35 -20.51 15.68
N VAL A 38 -46.72 -19.23 15.72
CA VAL A 38 -48.14 -18.83 15.77
C VAL A 38 -48.89 -19.19 14.48
N ILE A 39 -48.26 -19.01 13.32
CA ILE A 39 -48.89 -19.38 12.03
C ILE A 39 -49.14 -20.88 11.98
N VAL A 40 -48.16 -21.70 12.41
CA VAL A 40 -48.28 -23.16 12.37
C VAL A 40 -49.28 -23.63 13.38
N ASP A 41 -49.19 -23.19 14.65
CA ASP A 41 -49.95 -23.74 15.76
C ASP A 41 -51.42 -23.22 15.78
N CYS A 42 -51.59 -21.91 15.62
CA CYS A 42 -52.92 -21.31 15.67
C CYS A 42 -53.60 -21.27 14.28
N GLY A 43 -52.83 -21.04 13.21
CA GLY A 43 -53.35 -20.90 11.86
C GLY A 43 -53.61 -22.24 11.17
N ILE A 44 -52.57 -23.12 11.12
CA ILE A 44 -52.66 -24.38 10.37
C ILE A 44 -53.26 -25.51 11.24
N SER A 45 -52.68 -25.78 12.40
CA SER A 45 -53.07 -26.89 13.25
C SER A 45 -54.28 -26.57 14.15
N GLY A 46 -54.38 -25.32 14.62
CA GLY A 46 -55.40 -24.90 15.58
C GLY A 46 -56.73 -24.40 14.96
N GLY A 47 -56.88 -24.45 13.63
CA GLY A 47 -58.11 -24.06 12.96
C GLY A 47 -58.56 -22.61 13.18
N GLY A 48 -57.65 -21.73 13.62
CA GLY A 48 -57.93 -20.31 13.94
C GLY A 48 -58.07 -20.03 15.44
N ASP A 49 -57.94 -21.05 16.28
CA ASP A 49 -57.92 -20.88 17.75
C ASP A 49 -56.59 -20.25 18.20
N VAL A 50 -56.67 -19.06 18.75
CA VAL A 50 -55.53 -18.27 19.23
C VAL A 50 -55.32 -18.37 20.73
N SER A 51 -56.12 -19.18 21.43
CA SER A 51 -56.07 -19.32 22.91
C SER A 51 -54.77 -19.90 23.43
N SER A 52 -54.11 -20.72 22.61
CA SER A 52 -52.81 -21.32 22.91
C SER A 52 -51.63 -20.34 22.93
N SER A 53 -51.80 -19.17 22.29
CA SER A 53 -50.73 -18.17 22.19
C SER A 53 -51.17 -16.78 22.71
N PRO A 54 -50.60 -16.31 23.85
CA PRO A 54 -50.93 -15.00 24.41
C PRO A 54 -50.62 -13.83 23.41
N LEU A 55 -49.59 -14.00 22.59
CA LEU A 55 -49.23 -13.01 21.55
C LEU A 55 -50.31 -13.00 20.45
N ALA A 56 -50.68 -14.17 19.96
CA ALA A 56 -51.72 -14.29 18.94
C ALA A 56 -53.06 -13.68 19.41
N THR A 57 -53.46 -14.01 20.62
CA THR A 57 -54.67 -13.51 21.26
C THR A 57 -54.66 -11.98 21.35
N ARG A 58 -53.54 -11.36 21.77
CA ARG A 58 -53.43 -9.91 21.87
C ARG A 58 -53.49 -9.22 20.49
N VAL A 59 -52.73 -9.73 19.53
CA VAL A 59 -52.68 -9.14 18.18
C VAL A 59 -54.02 -9.26 17.47
N MET A 60 -54.64 -10.44 17.49
CA MET A 60 -55.91 -10.67 16.83
C MET A 60 -57.05 -9.86 17.49
N LYS A 61 -57.06 -9.80 18.83
CA LYS A 61 -58.02 -8.98 19.57
C LYS A 61 -57.87 -7.48 19.28
N LEU A 62 -56.63 -7.01 19.10
CA LEU A 62 -56.36 -5.59 18.77
C LEU A 62 -56.86 -5.23 17.37
N LEU A 63 -56.68 -6.15 16.39
CA LEU A 63 -57.00 -5.88 14.98
C LEU A 63 -58.43 -6.19 14.60
N PHE A 64 -59.02 -7.25 15.18
CA PHE A 64 -60.36 -7.74 14.78
C PHE A 64 -61.41 -7.77 15.90
N GLY A 65 -61.02 -7.33 17.13
CA GLY A 65 -61.89 -7.41 18.30
C GLY A 65 -61.94 -8.80 18.95
N ALA A 66 -62.82 -8.99 19.96
CA ALA A 66 -62.99 -10.30 20.62
C ALA A 66 -64.00 -11.17 19.81
N GLY A 67 -63.51 -12.34 19.34
CA GLY A 67 -64.32 -13.25 18.53
C GLY A 67 -63.58 -14.54 18.17
N THR A 68 -64.24 -15.40 17.40
CA THR A 68 -63.60 -16.55 16.75
C THR A 68 -62.99 -16.13 15.43
N TYR A 69 -61.76 -16.57 15.15
CA TYR A 69 -61.02 -16.20 13.94
C TYR A 69 -60.91 -17.41 13.01
N SER A 70 -60.89 -17.16 11.71
CA SER A 70 -60.64 -18.24 10.75
C SER A 70 -59.12 -18.49 10.63
N SER A 71 -58.75 -19.73 10.30
CA SER A 71 -57.36 -20.09 10.00
C SER A 71 -56.69 -19.13 9.05
N MET A 72 -57.40 -18.74 7.97
CA MET A 72 -56.91 -17.82 6.96
C MET A 72 -56.63 -16.43 7.51
N GLN A 73 -57.47 -15.93 8.41
CA GLN A 73 -57.28 -14.63 9.05
C GLN A 73 -56.00 -14.63 9.91
N VAL A 74 -55.75 -15.69 10.68
CA VAL A 74 -54.54 -15.83 11.49
C VAL A 74 -53.27 -15.90 10.61
N ILE A 75 -53.32 -16.78 9.59
CA ILE A 75 -52.19 -16.96 8.67
C ILE A 75 -51.81 -15.64 7.95
N VAL A 76 -52.82 -14.97 7.37
CA VAL A 76 -52.61 -13.72 6.63
C VAL A 76 -52.09 -12.62 7.57
N THR A 77 -52.69 -12.47 8.75
CA THR A 77 -52.31 -11.42 9.71
C THR A 77 -50.85 -11.59 10.17
N PHE A 78 -50.49 -12.80 10.60
CA PHE A 78 -49.12 -13.06 11.04
C PHE A 78 -48.13 -13.14 9.88
N GLY A 79 -48.57 -13.55 8.68
CA GLY A 79 -47.78 -13.47 7.46
C GLY A 79 -47.43 -12.03 7.08
N VAL A 80 -48.42 -11.12 7.13
CA VAL A 80 -48.18 -9.68 6.90
C VAL A 80 -47.29 -9.08 8.01
N LEU A 81 -47.50 -9.47 9.27
CA LEU A 81 -46.64 -9.02 10.36
C LEU A 81 -45.18 -9.48 10.18
N MET A 82 -44.98 -10.73 9.77
CA MET A 82 -43.61 -11.24 9.44
C MET A 82 -43.01 -10.43 8.30
N LEU A 83 -43.77 -10.13 7.24
CA LEU A 83 -43.30 -9.31 6.12
C LEU A 83 -42.87 -7.91 6.60
N LEU A 84 -43.67 -7.27 7.45
CA LEU A 84 -43.34 -5.97 8.03
C LEU A 84 -42.05 -6.01 8.86
N ILE A 85 -41.85 -7.06 9.69
CA ILE A 85 -40.64 -7.24 10.50
C ILE A 85 -39.42 -7.48 9.60
N VAL A 86 -39.57 -8.25 8.51
CA VAL A 86 -38.49 -8.45 7.53
C VAL A 86 -38.13 -7.12 6.83
N LEU A 87 -39.12 -6.31 6.47
CA LEU A 87 -38.87 -4.98 5.87
C LEU A 87 -38.18 -4.05 6.85
N VAL A 88 -38.58 -4.03 8.11
CA VAL A 88 -37.92 -3.24 9.16
C VAL A 88 -36.50 -3.76 9.44
N GLY A 89 -36.29 -5.08 9.54
CA GLY A 89 -34.99 -5.69 9.66
C GLY A 89 -34.09 -5.37 8.47
N GLY A 90 -34.62 -5.47 7.25
CA GLY A 90 -33.91 -5.09 6.03
C GLY A 90 -33.52 -3.61 6.01
N PHE A 91 -34.40 -2.73 6.47
CA PHE A 91 -34.08 -1.31 6.64
C PHE A 91 -32.89 -1.12 7.60
N PHE A 92 -32.91 -1.75 8.77
CA PHE A 92 -31.78 -1.72 9.70
C PHE A 92 -30.50 -2.28 9.08
N GLY A 93 -30.58 -3.37 8.32
CA GLY A 93 -29.44 -3.99 7.63
C GLY A 93 -28.81 -3.06 6.59
N VAL A 94 -29.62 -2.42 5.75
CA VAL A 94 -29.14 -1.47 4.73
C VAL A 94 -28.47 -0.26 5.39
N PHE A 95 -29.11 0.34 6.39
CA PHE A 95 -28.54 1.48 7.09
C PHE A 95 -27.30 1.12 7.91
N CYS A 96 -27.25 -0.08 8.50
CA CYS A 96 -26.06 -0.62 9.14
C CYS A 96 -24.91 -0.73 8.14
N ALA A 97 -25.15 -1.32 6.97
CA ALA A 97 -24.13 -1.44 5.92
C ALA A 97 -23.64 -0.06 5.45
N TYR A 98 -24.56 0.88 5.22
CA TYR A 98 -24.23 2.25 4.84
C TYR A 98 -23.35 2.96 5.88
N THR A 99 -23.74 2.90 7.16
CA THR A 99 -22.99 3.57 8.24
C THR A 99 -21.65 2.91 8.48
N ALA A 100 -21.55 1.58 8.43
CA ALA A 100 -20.30 0.84 8.53
C ALA A 100 -19.34 1.20 7.38
N ALA A 101 -19.84 1.20 6.13
CA ALA A 101 -19.06 1.58 4.96
C ALA A 101 -18.59 3.04 5.04
N ARG A 102 -19.45 3.96 5.49
CA ARG A 102 -19.07 5.37 5.64
C ARG A 102 -17.95 5.56 6.67
N ALA A 103 -17.99 4.84 7.79
CA ALA A 103 -16.98 4.90 8.82
C ALA A 103 -15.66 4.26 8.37
N SER A 104 -15.71 3.08 7.75
CA SER A 104 -14.53 2.33 7.32
C SER A 104 -13.83 3.00 6.13
N GLN A 105 -14.57 3.48 5.12
CA GLN A 105 -14.00 4.18 3.97
C GLN A 105 -13.45 5.55 4.35
N GLY A 106 -14.13 6.27 5.26
CA GLY A 106 -13.62 7.53 5.80
C GLY A 106 -12.27 7.34 6.53
N LEU A 107 -12.18 6.34 7.41
CA LEU A 107 -10.92 5.95 8.04
C LEU A 107 -9.85 5.64 7.00
N GLY A 108 -10.20 4.87 5.96
CA GLY A 108 -9.25 4.50 4.90
C GLY A 108 -8.75 5.69 4.10
N ASN A 109 -9.61 6.67 3.82
CA ASN A 109 -9.24 7.91 3.14
C ASN A 109 -8.22 8.70 3.96
N ASP A 110 -8.52 8.97 5.24
CA ASP A 110 -7.67 9.77 6.09
C ASP A 110 -6.33 9.08 6.34
N LEU A 111 -6.35 7.75 6.51
CA LEU A 111 -5.15 6.95 6.67
C LEU A 111 -4.26 6.96 5.41
N ARG A 112 -4.86 6.92 4.20
CA ARG A 112 -4.10 7.04 2.94
C ARG A 112 -3.48 8.42 2.79
N CYS A 113 -4.22 9.47 3.09
CA CYS A 113 -3.72 10.85 3.01
C CYS A 113 -2.54 11.07 3.96
N ASP A 114 -2.64 10.61 5.20
CA ASP A 114 -1.58 10.77 6.18
C ASP A 114 -0.37 9.88 5.88
N ALA A 115 -0.59 8.62 5.47
CA ALA A 115 0.48 7.73 5.03
C ALA A 115 1.24 8.32 3.82
N TYR A 116 0.52 8.86 2.82
CA TYR A 116 1.13 9.51 1.67
C TYR A 116 1.95 10.74 2.08
N ARG A 117 1.38 11.59 2.92
CA ARG A 117 2.06 12.79 3.45
C ARG A 117 3.34 12.43 4.20
N ARG A 118 3.28 11.34 4.97
CA ARG A 118 4.44 10.83 5.72
C ARG A 118 5.51 10.27 4.78
N VAL A 119 5.12 9.47 3.77
CA VAL A 119 6.04 8.94 2.76
C VAL A 119 6.76 10.06 2.01
N MET A 120 6.05 11.14 1.64
CA MET A 120 6.67 12.29 0.98
C MET A 120 7.62 13.08 1.88
N ALA A 121 7.47 12.98 3.20
CA ALA A 121 8.35 13.62 4.18
C ALA A 121 9.60 12.77 4.53
N LEU A 122 9.64 11.49 4.17
CA LEU A 122 10.78 10.61 4.44
C LEU A 122 12.04 11.10 3.71
N SER A 123 13.20 10.88 4.32
CA SER A 123 14.48 11.06 3.64
C SER A 123 14.69 9.98 2.57
N ILE A 124 15.57 10.26 1.58
CA ILE A 124 15.90 9.31 0.50
C ILE A 124 16.40 7.99 1.09
N GLU A 125 17.27 8.05 2.10
CA GLU A 125 17.74 6.89 2.86
C GLU A 125 16.59 5.98 3.35
N GLN A 126 15.56 6.58 3.94
CA GLN A 126 14.42 5.82 4.45
C GLN A 126 13.57 5.25 3.33
N THR A 127 13.40 6.00 2.23
CA THR A 127 12.67 5.54 1.05
C THR A 127 13.36 4.33 0.41
N ASP A 128 14.67 4.33 0.34
CA ASP A 128 15.48 3.20 -0.15
C ASP A 128 15.33 1.97 0.74
N ARG A 129 15.34 2.18 2.08
CA ARG A 129 15.14 1.10 3.06
C ARG A 129 13.76 0.43 2.93
N PHE A 130 12.71 1.21 2.76
CA PHE A 130 11.34 0.68 2.61
C PHE A 130 11.08 0.04 1.26
N THR A 131 11.78 0.41 0.22
CA THR A 131 11.56 0.15 -1.21
C THR A 131 10.24 0.69 -1.75
N THR A 132 10.25 1.18 -2.98
CA THR A 132 9.05 1.79 -3.62
C THR A 132 7.86 0.81 -3.69
N GLY A 133 8.13 -0.46 -4.06
CA GLY A 133 7.07 -1.48 -4.15
C GLY A 133 6.41 -1.79 -2.81
N SER A 134 7.20 -1.81 -1.71
CA SER A 134 6.67 -2.00 -0.36
C SER A 134 5.80 -0.81 0.08
N LEU A 135 6.25 0.43 -0.17
CA LEU A 135 5.48 1.64 0.15
C LEU A 135 4.14 1.69 -0.59
N VAL A 136 4.15 1.39 -1.90
CA VAL A 136 2.91 1.30 -2.69
C VAL A 136 1.95 0.25 -2.12
N THR A 137 2.45 -0.95 -1.78
CA THR A 137 1.61 -2.01 -1.18
C THR A 137 1.02 -1.59 0.15
N ARG A 138 1.79 -0.88 0.99
CA ARG A 138 1.31 -0.37 2.30
C ARG A 138 0.22 0.68 2.14
N MET A 139 0.34 1.59 1.15
CA MET A 139 -0.67 2.63 0.89
C MET A 139 -1.93 2.11 0.18
N THR A 140 -1.84 0.99 -0.52
CA THR A 140 -2.96 0.41 -1.27
C THR A 140 -3.56 -0.81 -0.55
N ASN A 141 -2.95 -1.97 -0.69
CA ASN A 141 -3.50 -3.24 -0.22
C ASN A 141 -3.60 -3.31 1.31
N ASP A 142 -2.58 -2.84 2.04
CA ASP A 142 -2.60 -2.93 3.50
C ASP A 142 -3.69 -2.03 4.11
N ILE A 143 -3.84 -0.80 3.60
CA ILE A 143 -4.93 0.08 4.05
C ILE A 143 -6.29 -0.50 3.67
N SER A 144 -6.46 -1.08 2.48
CA SER A 144 -7.70 -1.74 2.09
C SER A 144 -8.05 -2.91 3.03
N MET A 145 -7.06 -3.71 3.42
CA MET A 145 -7.26 -4.77 4.43
C MET A 145 -7.73 -4.22 5.80
N VAL A 146 -7.22 -3.07 6.21
CA VAL A 146 -7.66 -2.41 7.46
C VAL A 146 -9.08 -1.87 7.34
N VAL A 147 -9.44 -1.31 6.17
CA VAL A 147 -10.80 -0.84 5.87
C VAL A 147 -11.80 -1.99 5.93
N ASP A 148 -11.52 -3.09 5.22
CA ASP A 148 -12.37 -4.28 5.18
C ASP A 148 -12.54 -4.89 6.57
N PHE A 149 -11.45 -4.97 7.34
CA PHE A 149 -11.47 -5.44 8.71
C PHE A 149 -12.32 -4.54 9.61
N THR A 150 -12.22 -3.22 9.46
CA THR A 150 -13.01 -2.26 10.25
C THR A 150 -14.49 -2.38 9.92
N GLU A 151 -14.87 -2.51 8.65
CA GLU A 151 -16.26 -2.73 8.24
C GLU A 151 -16.80 -4.04 8.83
N MET A 152 -16.02 -5.11 8.69
CA MET A 152 -16.38 -6.41 9.27
C MET A 152 -16.55 -6.33 10.79
N LEU A 153 -15.65 -5.62 11.48
CA LEU A 153 -15.72 -5.44 12.93
C LEU A 153 -17.02 -4.73 13.35
N LEU A 154 -17.38 -3.63 12.68
CA LEU A 154 -18.58 -2.85 13.00
C LEU A 154 -19.87 -3.63 12.81
N ARG A 155 -19.89 -4.65 11.95
CA ARG A 155 -21.05 -5.50 11.65
C ARG A 155 -21.02 -6.83 12.38
N MET A 156 -19.95 -7.61 12.20
CA MET A 156 -19.91 -9.01 12.66
C MET A 156 -19.65 -9.16 14.16
N LEU A 157 -18.93 -8.19 14.79
CA LEU A 157 -18.65 -8.22 16.22
C LEU A 157 -19.94 -8.17 17.07
N VAL A 158 -21.02 -7.58 16.53
CA VAL A 158 -22.32 -7.52 17.19
C VAL A 158 -23.22 -8.65 16.71
N ARG A 159 -23.24 -8.92 15.40
CA ARG A 159 -24.14 -9.91 14.80
C ARG A 159 -23.92 -11.31 15.38
N ALA A 160 -22.69 -11.79 15.41
CA ALA A 160 -22.40 -13.15 15.84
C ALA A 160 -22.71 -13.41 17.32
N PRO A 161 -22.28 -12.59 18.32
CA PRO A 161 -22.67 -12.77 19.71
C PRO A 161 -24.16 -12.63 19.95
N MET A 162 -24.84 -11.73 19.24
CA MET A 162 -26.28 -11.57 19.39
C MET A 162 -27.09 -12.77 18.87
N PHE A 163 -26.72 -13.33 17.70
CA PHE A 163 -27.34 -14.57 17.23
C PHE A 163 -27.07 -15.74 18.18
N PHE A 164 -25.87 -15.82 18.74
CA PHE A 164 -25.52 -16.84 19.71
C PHE A 164 -26.32 -16.69 21.00
N ILE A 165 -26.20 -15.56 21.68
CA ILE A 165 -26.84 -15.30 22.98
C ILE A 165 -28.35 -15.19 22.82
N GLY A 166 -28.81 -14.38 21.85
CA GLY A 166 -30.22 -14.15 21.59
C GLY A 166 -30.93 -15.44 21.13
N GLY A 167 -30.33 -16.17 20.20
CA GLY A 167 -30.85 -17.47 19.76
C GLY A 167 -30.92 -18.49 20.89
N PHE A 168 -29.89 -18.55 21.74
CA PHE A 168 -29.89 -19.45 22.92
C PHE A 168 -30.97 -19.06 23.93
N LEU A 169 -31.13 -17.76 24.24
CA LEU A 169 -32.19 -17.30 25.15
C LEU A 169 -33.59 -17.56 24.58
N MET A 170 -33.77 -17.33 23.27
CA MET A 170 -35.03 -17.65 22.60
C MET A 170 -35.34 -19.15 22.62
N LEU A 171 -34.32 -19.98 22.38
CA LEU A 171 -34.46 -21.45 22.46
C LEU A 171 -34.86 -21.91 23.85
N LEU A 172 -34.21 -21.39 24.92
CA LEU A 172 -34.58 -21.66 26.31
C LEU A 172 -36.01 -21.19 26.63
N SER A 173 -36.46 -20.08 26.04
CA SER A 173 -37.82 -19.57 26.22
C SER A 173 -38.88 -20.48 25.62
N LEU A 174 -38.55 -21.28 24.61
CA LEU A 174 -39.43 -22.27 24.02
C LEU A 174 -39.50 -23.53 24.92
N ASN A 175 -38.36 -24.10 25.24
CA ASN A 175 -38.24 -25.27 26.14
C ASN A 175 -36.81 -25.44 26.63
N VAL A 176 -36.68 -25.64 27.96
CA VAL A 176 -35.36 -25.82 28.60
C VAL A 176 -34.63 -27.07 28.07
N SER A 177 -35.37 -28.14 27.74
CA SER A 177 -34.79 -29.37 27.18
C SER A 177 -34.09 -29.16 25.84
N PHE A 178 -34.46 -28.17 25.05
CA PHE A 178 -33.77 -27.83 23.80
C PHE A 178 -32.42 -27.17 24.06
N GLY A 179 -32.30 -26.44 25.18
CA GLY A 179 -31.03 -25.86 25.62
C GLY A 179 -29.95 -26.91 25.90
N THR A 180 -30.34 -28.08 26.45
CA THR A 180 -29.37 -29.16 26.71
C THR A 180 -28.74 -29.71 25.42
N VAL A 181 -29.50 -29.76 24.32
CA VAL A 181 -28.99 -30.18 23.00
C VAL A 181 -27.85 -29.26 22.54
N ILE A 182 -28.02 -27.96 22.71
CA ILE A 182 -26.98 -27.00 22.34
C ILE A 182 -25.77 -27.08 23.24
N ILE A 183 -26.00 -27.20 24.56
CA ILE A 183 -24.91 -27.37 25.54
C ILE A 183 -24.06 -28.61 25.23
N CYS A 184 -24.66 -29.70 24.72
CA CYS A 184 -23.94 -30.89 24.26
C CYS A 184 -23.26 -30.70 22.88
N ALA A 185 -23.87 -29.95 21.96
CA ALA A 185 -23.34 -29.74 20.63
C ALA A 185 -22.13 -28.77 20.63
N LEU A 186 -22.14 -27.73 21.48
CA LEU A 186 -21.09 -26.71 21.55
C LEU A 186 -19.68 -27.27 21.84
N PRO A 187 -19.46 -28.12 22.85
CA PRO A 187 -18.14 -28.70 23.10
C PRO A 187 -17.63 -29.53 21.93
N VAL A 188 -18.51 -30.28 21.27
CA VAL A 188 -18.15 -31.09 20.09
C VAL A 188 -17.68 -30.20 18.96
N MET A 189 -18.40 -29.10 18.67
CA MET A 189 -18.00 -28.13 17.68
C MET A 189 -16.70 -27.41 18.04
N ALA A 190 -16.55 -26.98 19.31
CA ALA A 190 -15.34 -26.31 19.77
C ALA A 190 -14.10 -27.22 19.64
N LEU A 191 -14.21 -28.47 20.08
CA LEU A 191 -13.13 -29.44 19.97
C LEU A 191 -12.72 -29.69 18.53
N MET A 192 -13.71 -29.84 17.65
CA MET A 192 -13.50 -30.02 16.22
C MET A 192 -12.82 -28.79 15.58
N LEU A 193 -13.29 -27.58 15.90
CA LEU A 193 -12.68 -26.34 15.39
C LEU A 193 -11.20 -26.25 15.81
N ILE A 194 -10.91 -26.48 17.10
CA ILE A 194 -9.53 -26.44 17.61
C ILE A 194 -8.66 -27.47 16.87
N PHE A 195 -9.17 -28.70 16.67
CA PHE A 195 -8.43 -29.76 16.01
C PHE A 195 -8.16 -29.49 14.53
N VAL A 196 -9.15 -29.01 13.78
CA VAL A 196 -9.02 -28.72 12.34
C VAL A 196 -8.21 -27.45 12.11
N LEU A 197 -8.54 -26.33 12.81
CA LEU A 197 -7.83 -25.07 12.66
C LEU A 197 -6.37 -25.18 13.11
N GLY A 198 -6.10 -25.80 14.23
CA GLY A 198 -4.73 -25.94 14.74
C GLY A 198 -3.78 -26.62 13.75
N ARG A 199 -4.28 -27.66 13.07
CA ARG A 199 -3.51 -28.34 12.01
C ARG A 199 -3.48 -27.59 10.68
N ALA A 200 -4.51 -26.84 10.36
CA ALA A 200 -4.56 -26.06 9.14
C ALA A 200 -3.59 -24.86 9.17
N ILE A 201 -3.49 -24.16 10.30
CA ILE A 201 -2.61 -22.99 10.46
C ILE A 201 -1.15 -23.35 10.16
N THR A 202 -0.67 -24.48 10.66
CA THR A 202 0.71 -24.95 10.41
C THR A 202 0.97 -25.20 8.91
N LEU A 203 -0.02 -25.75 8.21
CA LEU A 203 0.09 -26.02 6.78
C LEU A 203 0.00 -24.76 5.93
N TYR A 204 -0.78 -23.75 6.33
CA TYR A 204 -0.83 -22.46 5.62
C TYR A 204 0.53 -21.78 5.60
N GLY A 205 1.32 -21.86 6.68
CA GLY A 205 2.70 -21.37 6.68
C GLY A 205 3.58 -22.10 5.66
N THR A 206 3.34 -23.39 5.41
CA THR A 206 4.06 -24.14 4.38
C THR A 206 3.61 -23.76 2.96
N VAL A 207 2.31 -23.55 2.76
CA VAL A 207 1.76 -23.05 1.48
C VAL A 207 2.38 -21.71 1.14
N GLN A 208 2.47 -20.78 2.11
CA GLN A 208 3.07 -19.47 1.90
C GLN A 208 4.53 -19.58 1.42
N LYS A 209 5.35 -20.40 2.07
CA LYS A 209 6.74 -20.63 1.65
C LYS A 209 6.85 -21.20 0.22
N LYS A 210 5.91 -22.08 -0.18
CA LYS A 210 5.89 -22.62 -1.55
C LYS A 210 5.41 -21.58 -2.57
N LEU A 211 4.46 -20.74 -2.20
CA LEU A 211 4.01 -19.60 -3.02
C LEU A 211 5.15 -18.60 -3.23
N ASP A 212 5.89 -18.26 -2.18
CA ASP A 212 7.05 -17.37 -2.26
C ASP A 212 8.11 -17.94 -3.23
N ARG A 213 8.31 -19.27 -3.22
CA ARG A 213 9.20 -19.95 -4.17
C ARG A 213 8.73 -19.81 -5.61
N VAL A 214 7.43 -20.01 -5.87
CA VAL A 214 6.84 -19.80 -7.21
C VAL A 214 7.02 -18.35 -7.65
N ASN A 215 6.69 -17.39 -6.79
CA ASN A 215 6.85 -15.96 -7.07
C ASN A 215 8.31 -15.60 -7.39
N SER A 216 9.27 -16.14 -6.65
CA SER A 216 10.71 -15.93 -6.91
C SER A 216 11.10 -16.42 -8.31
N VAL A 217 10.67 -17.64 -8.70
CA VAL A 217 10.96 -18.19 -10.04
C VAL A 217 10.34 -17.32 -11.13
N VAL A 218 9.07 -16.90 -10.96
CA VAL A 218 8.40 -16.01 -11.92
C VAL A 218 9.12 -14.67 -12.04
N GLN A 219 9.48 -14.06 -10.92
CA GLN A 219 10.17 -12.77 -10.89
C GLN A 219 11.55 -12.84 -11.56
N GLU A 220 12.33 -13.89 -11.28
CA GLU A 220 13.60 -14.13 -11.93
C GLU A 220 13.43 -14.27 -13.45
N ASN A 221 12.44 -15.05 -13.90
CA ASN A 221 12.19 -15.29 -15.32
C ASN A 221 11.67 -14.05 -16.06
N VAL A 222 10.77 -13.28 -15.46
CA VAL A 222 10.26 -12.04 -16.05
C VAL A 222 11.37 -10.99 -16.15
N THR A 223 12.15 -10.82 -15.09
CA THR A 223 13.28 -9.88 -15.07
C THR A 223 14.38 -10.30 -16.03
N GLY A 224 14.69 -11.61 -16.07
CA GLY A 224 15.70 -12.22 -16.92
C GLY A 224 15.21 -12.69 -18.29
N ALA A 225 13.99 -12.32 -18.74
CA ALA A 225 13.37 -12.86 -19.94
C ALA A 225 14.26 -12.77 -21.21
N ARG A 226 15.01 -11.65 -21.34
CA ARG A 226 15.96 -11.48 -22.45
C ARG A 226 17.10 -12.50 -22.40
N VAL A 227 17.58 -12.83 -21.20
CA VAL A 227 18.65 -13.82 -21.00
C VAL A 227 18.13 -15.22 -21.32
N VAL A 228 16.94 -15.58 -20.79
CA VAL A 228 16.30 -16.86 -21.09
C VAL A 228 16.13 -17.04 -22.60
N LYS A 229 15.64 -16.03 -23.31
CA LYS A 229 15.48 -16.02 -24.76
C LYS A 229 16.81 -16.09 -25.51
N ALA A 230 17.80 -15.32 -25.10
CA ALA A 230 19.12 -15.28 -25.76
C ALA A 230 19.85 -16.63 -25.68
N TYR A 231 19.65 -17.39 -24.61
CA TYR A 231 20.28 -18.71 -24.41
C TYR A 231 19.36 -19.89 -24.74
N VAL A 232 18.14 -19.65 -25.24
CA VAL A 232 17.15 -20.69 -25.61
C VAL A 232 16.92 -21.65 -24.43
N ARG A 233 16.63 -21.11 -23.25
CA ARG A 233 16.47 -21.87 -22.00
C ARG A 233 15.04 -21.91 -21.50
N GLU A 234 14.05 -21.66 -22.37
CA GLU A 234 12.63 -21.66 -22.03
C GLU A 234 12.16 -22.98 -21.42
N ASP A 235 12.58 -24.11 -22.00
CA ASP A 235 12.19 -25.42 -21.51
C ASP A 235 12.74 -25.70 -20.12
N TYR A 236 14.02 -25.34 -19.86
CA TYR A 236 14.63 -25.50 -18.55
C TYR A 236 13.93 -24.67 -17.46
N GLU A 237 13.64 -23.42 -17.77
CA GLU A 237 12.91 -22.56 -16.83
C GLU A 237 11.43 -22.96 -16.70
N GLY A 238 10.83 -23.49 -17.78
CA GLY A 238 9.50 -24.11 -17.75
C GLY A 238 9.45 -25.29 -16.77
N GLU A 239 10.40 -26.23 -16.85
CA GLU A 239 10.49 -27.34 -15.90
C GLU A 239 10.74 -26.89 -14.45
N ARG A 240 11.56 -25.84 -14.26
CA ARG A 240 11.84 -25.26 -12.96
C ARG A 240 10.58 -24.67 -12.35
N PHE A 241 9.79 -23.92 -13.14
CA PHE A 241 8.49 -23.39 -12.75
C PHE A 241 7.49 -24.51 -12.45
N GLU A 242 7.36 -25.52 -13.32
CA GLU A 242 6.45 -26.64 -13.11
C GLU A 242 6.73 -27.38 -11.81
N ARG A 243 8.00 -27.62 -11.46
CA ARG A 243 8.39 -28.25 -10.20
C ARG A 243 7.91 -27.43 -9.00
N ALA A 244 8.20 -26.12 -8.99
CA ALA A 244 7.78 -25.22 -7.92
C ALA A 244 6.25 -25.14 -7.79
N ASN A 245 5.56 -25.04 -8.94
CA ASN A 245 4.10 -24.99 -9.00
C ASN A 245 3.45 -26.31 -8.56
N ARG A 246 4.02 -27.46 -8.95
CA ARG A 246 3.55 -28.79 -8.52
C ARG A 246 3.68 -28.99 -7.01
N GLU A 247 4.78 -28.52 -6.41
CA GLU A 247 4.96 -28.54 -4.96
C GLU A 247 3.93 -27.64 -4.23
N LEU A 248 3.67 -26.46 -4.76
CA LEU A 248 2.62 -25.56 -4.26
C LEU A 248 1.24 -26.22 -4.36
N MET A 249 0.90 -26.74 -5.53
CA MET A 249 -0.37 -27.42 -5.80
C MET A 249 -0.58 -28.59 -4.84
N GLN A 250 0.42 -29.47 -4.67
CA GLN A 250 0.31 -30.62 -3.75
C GLN A 250 0.14 -30.18 -2.29
N THR A 251 0.84 -29.11 -1.88
CA THR A 251 0.72 -28.60 -0.51
C THR A 251 -0.66 -27.97 -0.32
N ASN A 252 -1.13 -27.16 -1.25
CA ASN A 252 -2.45 -26.55 -1.23
C ASN A 252 -3.57 -27.59 -1.23
N TYR A 253 -3.43 -28.64 -2.06
CA TYR A 253 -4.37 -29.77 -2.08
C TYR A 253 -4.47 -30.46 -0.72
N ARG A 254 -3.34 -30.67 0.00
CA ARG A 254 -3.35 -31.25 1.37
C ARG A 254 -4.11 -30.36 2.36
N VAL A 255 -3.98 -29.02 2.25
CA VAL A 255 -4.74 -28.07 3.05
C VAL A 255 -6.22 -28.18 2.73
N LEU A 256 -6.58 -28.05 1.43
CA LEU A 256 -7.97 -28.09 0.99
C LEU A 256 -8.65 -29.42 1.35
N LYS A 257 -7.97 -30.56 1.20
CA LYS A 257 -8.49 -31.86 1.61
C LYS A 257 -8.83 -31.92 3.10
N ARG A 258 -8.01 -31.30 3.97
CA ARG A 258 -8.29 -31.23 5.41
C ARG A 258 -9.42 -30.26 5.73
N MET A 259 -9.44 -29.10 5.06
CA MET A 259 -10.51 -28.12 5.24
C MET A 259 -11.85 -28.63 4.72
N ALA A 260 -11.85 -29.39 3.63
CA ALA A 260 -13.07 -29.97 3.06
C ALA A 260 -13.83 -30.90 4.03
N ILE A 261 -13.13 -31.50 5.01
CA ILE A 261 -13.76 -32.34 6.02
C ILE A 261 -14.56 -31.50 7.04
N MET A 262 -14.24 -30.21 7.19
CA MET A 262 -14.87 -29.33 8.17
C MET A 262 -16.36 -29.16 7.93
N THR A 263 -16.78 -28.83 6.70
CA THR A 263 -18.19 -28.61 6.37
C THR A 263 -19.06 -29.83 6.58
N PRO A 264 -18.71 -31.05 6.11
CA PRO A 264 -19.47 -32.26 6.40
C PRO A 264 -19.64 -32.56 7.89
N ILE A 265 -18.58 -32.41 8.70
CA ILE A 265 -18.68 -32.66 10.14
C ILE A 265 -19.60 -31.64 10.81
N LEU A 266 -19.46 -30.34 10.48
CA LEU A 266 -20.37 -29.31 10.98
C LEU A 266 -21.83 -29.62 10.61
N THR A 267 -22.07 -30.05 9.37
CA THR A 267 -23.39 -30.45 8.88
C THR A 267 -23.92 -31.67 9.67
N VAL A 268 -23.08 -32.65 9.98
CA VAL A 268 -23.46 -33.79 10.78
C VAL A 268 -23.83 -33.36 12.20
N VAL A 269 -23.03 -32.53 12.86
CA VAL A 269 -23.33 -32.01 14.20
C VAL A 269 -24.63 -31.24 14.21
N MET A 270 -24.82 -30.36 13.20
CA MET A 270 -26.06 -29.57 13.06
C MET A 270 -27.28 -30.46 12.87
N ASN A 271 -27.24 -31.40 11.93
CA ASN A 271 -28.38 -32.30 11.70
C ASN A 271 -28.65 -33.24 12.86
N THR A 272 -27.59 -33.69 13.56
CA THR A 272 -27.77 -34.49 14.81
C THR A 272 -28.48 -33.66 15.88
N ALA A 273 -28.12 -32.38 16.05
CA ALA A 273 -28.82 -31.49 16.97
C ALA A 273 -30.29 -31.25 16.54
N ILE A 274 -30.56 -31.09 15.23
CA ILE A 274 -31.93 -30.97 14.70
C ILE A 274 -32.73 -32.26 14.97
N ILE A 275 -32.17 -33.45 14.70
CA ILE A 275 -32.83 -34.72 14.95
C ILE A 275 -33.13 -34.88 16.45
N ALA A 276 -32.19 -34.51 17.33
CA ALA A 276 -32.39 -34.56 18.79
C ALA A 276 -33.56 -33.65 19.22
N ILE A 277 -33.66 -32.43 18.65
CA ILE A 277 -34.78 -31.52 18.92
C ILE A 277 -36.12 -32.11 18.45
N ILE A 278 -36.15 -32.68 17.25
CA ILE A 278 -37.37 -33.32 16.71
C ILE A 278 -37.77 -34.51 17.61
N TYR A 279 -36.80 -35.34 18.02
CA TYR A 279 -37.06 -36.49 18.90
C TYR A 279 -37.58 -36.07 20.29
N ILE A 280 -36.90 -35.11 20.94
CA ILE A 280 -37.31 -34.59 22.25
C ILE A 280 -38.66 -33.88 22.15
N GLY A 281 -38.85 -33.06 21.12
CA GLY A 281 -40.12 -32.34 20.89
C GLY A 281 -41.28 -33.30 20.59
N GLY A 282 -41.07 -34.30 19.72
CA GLY A 282 -42.07 -35.31 19.40
C GLY A 282 -42.44 -36.16 20.63
N TYR A 283 -41.42 -36.59 21.39
CA TYR A 283 -41.65 -37.33 22.64
C TYR A 283 -42.48 -36.52 23.66
N GLN A 284 -42.24 -35.21 23.76
CA GLN A 284 -42.98 -34.32 24.66
C GLN A 284 -44.43 -34.05 24.16
N ILE A 285 -44.69 -34.02 22.87
CA ILE A 285 -46.04 -33.91 22.32
C ILE A 285 -46.86 -35.15 22.73
N ASP A 286 -46.31 -36.36 22.57
CA ASP A 286 -47.03 -37.61 22.77
C ASP A 286 -47.22 -37.99 24.24
N ASN A 287 -46.20 -37.71 25.08
CA ASN A 287 -46.12 -38.28 26.44
C ASN A 287 -46.31 -37.26 27.57
N VAL A 288 -46.24 -35.95 27.29
CA VAL A 288 -46.29 -34.91 28.33
C VAL A 288 -47.29 -33.80 27.95
N ALA A 289 -48.58 -34.08 28.13
CA ALA A 289 -49.66 -33.13 27.77
C ALA A 289 -49.57 -31.75 28.46
N SER A 290 -48.76 -31.63 29.55
CA SER A 290 -48.62 -30.38 30.31
C SER A 290 -47.54 -29.43 29.78
N THR A 291 -46.76 -29.81 28.76
CA THR A 291 -45.60 -29.00 28.28
C THR A 291 -45.96 -27.92 27.27
N GLY A 292 -47.16 -27.93 26.72
CA GLY A 292 -47.59 -26.98 25.65
C GLY A 292 -46.73 -27.08 24.37
N MET A 293 -46.08 -28.23 24.14
CA MET A 293 -45.23 -28.49 23.00
C MET A 293 -46.07 -28.62 21.75
N SER A 294 -45.64 -27.94 20.67
CA SER A 294 -46.34 -27.92 19.38
C SER A 294 -45.36 -28.12 18.23
N ALA A 295 -45.91 -28.43 17.04
CA ALA A 295 -45.14 -28.55 15.82
C ALA A 295 -44.44 -27.24 15.45
N GLY A 296 -45.10 -26.11 15.65
CA GLY A 296 -44.52 -24.78 15.41
C GLY A 296 -43.37 -24.48 16.36
N THR A 297 -43.46 -24.90 17.62
CA THR A 297 -42.38 -24.76 18.60
C THR A 297 -41.14 -25.52 18.16
N ILE A 298 -41.29 -26.75 17.63
CA ILE A 298 -40.17 -27.56 17.10
C ILE A 298 -39.54 -26.86 15.90
N MET A 299 -40.33 -26.34 14.97
CA MET A 299 -39.82 -25.60 13.78
C MET A 299 -39.04 -24.35 14.17
N ALA A 300 -39.54 -23.57 15.15
CA ALA A 300 -38.79 -22.41 15.66
C ALA A 300 -37.47 -22.82 16.34
N ALA A 301 -37.49 -23.91 17.12
CA ALA A 301 -36.28 -24.44 17.77
C ALA A 301 -35.21 -24.84 16.75
N ILE A 302 -35.60 -25.52 15.66
CA ILE A 302 -34.68 -25.88 14.56
C ILE A 302 -34.03 -24.62 13.97
N THR A 303 -34.82 -23.55 13.74
CA THR A 303 -34.30 -22.30 13.19
C THR A 303 -33.31 -21.62 14.16
N TYR A 304 -33.63 -21.55 15.46
CA TYR A 304 -32.71 -20.97 16.45
C TYR A 304 -31.42 -21.78 16.58
N VAL A 305 -31.47 -23.10 16.57
CA VAL A 305 -30.28 -23.95 16.59
C VAL A 305 -29.40 -23.70 15.37
N THR A 306 -30.02 -23.62 14.18
CA THR A 306 -29.30 -23.30 12.94
C THR A 306 -28.60 -21.94 13.03
N ASN A 307 -29.27 -20.90 13.52
CA ASN A 307 -28.71 -19.56 13.70
C ASN A 307 -27.55 -19.55 14.72
N ILE A 308 -27.68 -20.27 15.84
CA ILE A 308 -26.61 -20.41 16.85
C ILE A 308 -25.37 -21.06 16.23
N LEU A 309 -25.54 -22.16 15.50
CA LEU A 309 -24.42 -22.89 14.90
C LEU A 309 -23.74 -22.07 13.78
N GLN A 310 -24.52 -21.35 12.97
CA GLN A 310 -23.99 -20.43 11.97
C GLN A 310 -23.21 -19.27 12.59
N SER A 311 -23.64 -18.75 13.74
CA SER A 311 -22.94 -17.66 14.44
C SER A 311 -21.51 -18.04 14.83
N ILE A 312 -21.27 -19.30 15.18
CA ILE A 312 -19.94 -19.84 15.51
C ILE A 312 -19.04 -19.83 14.24
N MET A 313 -19.59 -20.17 13.08
CA MET A 313 -18.85 -20.08 11.82
C MET A 313 -18.44 -18.64 11.48
N MET A 314 -19.31 -17.66 11.74
CA MET A 314 -19.00 -16.24 11.57
C MET A 314 -17.83 -15.80 12.44
N VAL A 315 -17.78 -16.21 13.70
CA VAL A 315 -16.64 -15.92 14.60
C VAL A 315 -15.34 -16.51 14.06
N THR A 316 -15.38 -17.72 13.51
CA THR A 316 -14.20 -18.38 12.94
C THR A 316 -13.63 -17.60 11.74
N MET A 317 -14.48 -17.10 10.82
CA MET A 317 -14.07 -16.27 9.70
C MET A 317 -13.47 -14.93 10.17
N MET A 318 -14.06 -14.35 11.22
CA MET A 318 -13.58 -13.11 11.80
C MET A 318 -12.16 -13.26 12.36
N LEU A 319 -11.84 -14.35 13.07
CA LEU A 319 -10.51 -14.60 13.63
C LEU A 319 -9.41 -14.67 12.55
N GLN A 320 -9.70 -15.23 11.38
CA GLN A 320 -8.77 -15.26 10.26
C GLN A 320 -8.49 -13.85 9.71
N SER A 321 -9.51 -13.02 9.63
CA SER A 321 -9.37 -11.63 9.14
C SER A 321 -8.62 -10.75 10.13
N VAL A 322 -8.78 -10.96 11.45
CA VAL A 322 -8.00 -10.26 12.49
C VAL A 322 -6.50 -10.45 12.27
N SER A 323 -6.04 -11.69 12.07
CA SER A 323 -4.61 -11.97 11.91
C SER A 323 -3.99 -11.27 10.69
N ARG A 324 -4.71 -11.23 9.58
CA ARG A 324 -4.26 -10.53 8.36
C ARG A 324 -4.24 -9.02 8.55
N ALA A 325 -5.30 -8.46 9.11
CA ALA A 325 -5.40 -7.04 9.37
C ALA A 325 -4.30 -6.56 10.35
N MET A 326 -3.98 -7.35 11.38
CA MET A 326 -2.91 -7.03 12.34
C MET A 326 -1.54 -6.89 11.66
N ALA A 327 -1.21 -7.78 10.73
CA ALA A 327 0.05 -7.68 9.99
C ALA A 327 0.10 -6.41 9.12
N SER A 328 -1.01 -6.06 8.45
CA SER A 328 -1.12 -4.82 7.67
C SER A 328 -1.06 -3.57 8.55
N VAL A 329 -1.75 -3.58 9.70
CA VAL A 329 -1.67 -2.52 10.71
C VAL A 329 -0.21 -2.25 11.11
N HIS A 330 0.55 -3.29 11.42
CA HIS A 330 1.94 -3.13 11.85
C HIS A 330 2.80 -2.48 10.76
N ARG A 331 2.66 -2.94 9.50
CA ARG A 331 3.40 -2.33 8.37
C ARG A 331 3.02 -0.87 8.11
N ILE A 332 1.75 -0.52 8.31
CA ILE A 332 1.30 0.88 8.17
C ILE A 332 1.86 1.72 9.34
N GLU A 333 1.81 1.20 10.58
CA GLU A 333 2.35 1.88 11.76
C GLU A 333 3.85 2.15 11.61
N GLU A 334 4.63 1.23 11.00
CA GLU A 334 6.06 1.47 10.69
C GLU A 334 6.29 2.71 9.81
N VAL A 335 5.42 2.97 8.83
CA VAL A 335 5.51 4.14 7.96
C VAL A 335 5.07 5.40 8.70
N LEU A 336 3.95 5.34 9.42
CA LEU A 336 3.42 6.49 10.17
C LEU A 336 4.34 6.93 11.31
N ASP A 337 5.09 6.00 11.89
CA ASP A 337 6.02 6.25 13.00
C ASP A 337 7.43 6.60 12.52
N ALA A 338 7.72 6.48 11.23
CA ALA A 338 9.02 6.82 10.68
C ALA A 338 9.20 8.35 10.65
N ASP A 339 9.92 8.88 11.61
CA ASP A 339 10.31 10.29 11.59
C ASP A 339 11.43 10.53 10.56
N PRO A 340 11.37 11.63 9.79
CA PRO A 340 12.44 11.99 8.87
C PRO A 340 13.78 12.09 9.60
N VAL A 341 14.79 11.38 9.10
CA VAL A 341 16.15 11.44 9.65
C VAL A 341 16.75 12.81 9.40
N ILE A 342 16.53 13.35 8.20
CA ILE A 342 16.98 14.69 7.83
C ILE A 342 15.91 15.69 8.25
N ARG A 343 16.26 16.51 9.25
CA ARG A 343 15.38 17.57 9.76
C ARG A 343 15.78 18.91 9.15
N SER A 344 14.78 19.74 8.81
CA SER A 344 14.99 21.11 8.33
C SER A 344 15.64 21.96 9.40
N GLY A 345 16.60 22.79 9.01
CA GLY A 345 17.06 23.90 9.84
C GLY A 345 16.15 25.11 9.69
N GLU A 346 16.63 26.29 10.12
CA GLU A 346 15.84 27.51 10.17
C GLU A 346 16.35 28.61 9.23
N ARG A 347 17.55 28.48 8.67
CA ARG A 347 18.17 29.51 7.87
C ARG A 347 17.64 29.51 6.44
N THR A 348 17.17 30.65 5.98
CA THR A 348 16.56 30.79 4.64
C THR A 348 17.47 31.46 3.64
N GLU A 349 18.39 32.30 4.07
CA GLU A 349 19.28 33.09 3.20
C GLU A 349 20.73 33.04 3.66
N ALA A 350 21.63 32.97 2.70
CA ALA A 350 23.05 33.24 2.86
C ALA A 350 23.65 33.59 1.51
N GLN A 351 24.74 34.34 1.51
CA GLN A 351 25.57 34.68 0.34
C GLN A 351 27.04 34.58 0.72
N GLY A 352 27.84 33.96 -0.14
CA GLY A 352 29.26 33.79 0.06
C GLY A 352 30.02 33.76 -1.27
N GLU A 353 31.31 34.04 -1.25
CA GLU A 353 32.18 33.90 -2.42
C GLU A 353 32.38 32.44 -2.84
N ILE A 354 32.34 31.53 -1.87
CA ILE A 354 32.40 30.09 -2.08
C ILE A 354 30.99 29.55 -2.10
N ALA A 355 30.55 29.05 -3.27
CA ALA A 355 29.20 28.50 -3.41
C ALA A 355 29.03 27.19 -2.68
N VAL A 356 30.02 26.28 -2.74
CA VAL A 356 30.00 24.98 -2.04
C VAL A 356 31.37 24.71 -1.44
N SER A 357 31.41 24.28 -0.18
CA SER A 357 32.65 23.87 0.51
C SER A 357 32.46 22.55 1.21
N PHE A 358 33.39 21.61 1.00
CA PHE A 358 33.52 20.37 1.73
C PHE A 358 34.69 20.48 2.68
N ARG A 359 34.48 20.23 3.97
CA ARG A 359 35.52 20.31 5.00
C ARG A 359 35.66 18.95 5.67
N GLN A 360 36.73 18.24 5.30
CA GLN A 360 37.06 16.90 5.81
C GLN A 360 35.86 15.95 5.82
N VAL A 361 35.12 15.94 4.70
CA VAL A 361 33.85 15.20 4.60
C VAL A 361 34.14 13.71 4.41
N GLY A 362 33.55 12.90 5.30
CA GLY A 362 33.41 11.47 5.16
C GLY A 362 31.95 11.05 5.01
N PHE A 363 31.71 10.00 4.23
CA PHE A 363 30.37 9.46 4.08
C PHE A 363 30.34 7.94 3.92
N ARG A 364 29.39 7.34 4.62
CA ARG A 364 29.04 5.91 4.51
C ARG A 364 27.53 5.76 4.37
N TYR A 365 27.10 4.92 3.43
CA TYR A 365 25.66 4.61 3.32
C TYR A 365 25.17 3.85 4.55
N PRO A 366 23.97 4.16 5.06
CA PRO A 366 23.39 3.47 6.20
C PRO A 366 23.27 1.97 5.97
N GLY A 367 23.67 1.19 6.98
CA GLY A 367 23.66 -0.28 6.91
C GLY A 367 24.78 -0.90 6.09
N ALA A 368 25.65 -0.11 5.44
CA ALA A 368 26.81 -0.65 4.74
C ALA A 368 27.92 -1.01 5.73
N SER A 369 28.47 -2.22 5.60
CA SER A 369 29.67 -2.68 6.30
C SER A 369 30.89 -2.49 5.39
N GLY A 370 32.01 -1.95 5.91
CA GLY A 370 33.23 -1.75 5.15
C GLY A 370 33.79 -0.34 5.23
N THR A 371 34.68 0.02 4.29
CA THR A 371 35.26 1.37 4.20
C THR A 371 34.21 2.42 3.82
N PRO A 372 34.35 3.68 4.31
CA PRO A 372 33.51 4.78 3.84
C PRO A 372 33.59 4.95 2.32
N VAL A 373 32.51 5.39 1.68
CA VAL A 373 32.50 5.68 0.24
C VAL A 373 33.25 6.97 -0.06
N LEU A 374 33.20 7.93 0.87
CA LEU A 374 34.01 9.16 0.84
C LEU A 374 34.70 9.31 2.16
N HIS A 375 35.98 9.77 2.12
CA HIS A 375 36.75 10.07 3.30
C HIS A 375 37.73 11.24 3.04
N ASP A 376 37.84 12.11 4.03
CA ASP A 376 38.71 13.29 4.03
C ASP A 376 38.58 14.19 2.79
N ILE A 377 37.33 14.37 2.31
CA ILE A 377 37.08 15.28 1.19
C ILE A 377 37.19 16.73 1.66
N THR A 378 38.13 17.45 1.09
CA THR A 378 38.29 18.89 1.27
C THR A 378 38.36 19.54 -0.11
N LEU A 379 37.29 20.34 -0.45
CA LEU A 379 37.11 20.90 -1.77
C LEU A 379 36.22 22.15 -1.69
N ASP A 380 36.68 23.25 -2.30
CA ASP A 380 35.91 24.49 -2.45
C ASP A 380 35.50 24.71 -3.91
N VAL A 381 34.27 25.14 -4.14
CA VAL A 381 33.75 25.54 -5.45
C VAL A 381 33.36 27.01 -5.38
N ARG A 382 33.96 27.84 -6.19
CA ARG A 382 33.69 29.29 -6.21
C ARG A 382 32.38 29.59 -6.91
N ARG A 383 31.78 30.72 -6.57
CA ARG A 383 30.57 31.17 -7.23
C ARG A 383 30.85 31.47 -8.73
N GLY A 384 29.95 30.99 -9.62
CA GLY A 384 30.10 31.12 -11.08
C GLY A 384 31.13 30.17 -11.70
N GLU A 385 31.82 29.36 -10.92
CA GLU A 385 32.82 28.39 -11.41
C GLU A 385 32.13 27.13 -11.98
N THR A 386 32.71 26.59 -13.04
CA THR A 386 32.39 25.26 -13.55
C THR A 386 33.41 24.26 -13.01
N LEU A 387 33.00 23.45 -12.04
CA LEU A 387 33.79 22.33 -11.52
C LEU A 387 33.34 21.02 -12.17
N ALA A 388 34.27 20.30 -12.78
CA ALA A 388 34.03 18.93 -13.22
C ALA A 388 34.55 17.94 -12.19
N VAL A 389 33.87 16.79 -12.05
CA VAL A 389 34.26 15.68 -11.17
C VAL A 389 34.48 14.43 -12.00
N VAL A 390 35.70 13.89 -11.99
CA VAL A 390 36.09 12.70 -12.74
C VAL A 390 36.67 11.63 -11.82
N GLY A 391 36.66 10.38 -12.25
CA GLY A 391 37.19 9.25 -11.51
C GLY A 391 36.59 7.93 -11.99
N ALA A 392 37.09 6.82 -11.50
CA ALA A 392 36.59 5.49 -11.86
C ALA A 392 35.12 5.29 -11.46
N THR A 393 34.45 4.30 -12.07
CA THR A 393 33.10 3.91 -11.65
C THR A 393 33.16 3.38 -10.22
N GLY A 394 32.25 3.87 -9.36
CA GLY A 394 32.25 3.51 -7.95
C GLY A 394 33.14 4.37 -7.04
N ALA A 395 33.91 5.34 -7.56
CA ALA A 395 34.77 6.22 -6.77
C ALA A 395 34.05 7.21 -5.83
N GLY A 396 32.71 7.24 -5.82
CA GLY A 396 31.92 8.12 -4.94
C GLY A 396 31.47 9.44 -5.55
N LYS A 397 31.62 9.66 -6.85
CA LYS A 397 31.25 10.94 -7.54
C LYS A 397 29.79 11.36 -7.30
N THR A 398 28.83 10.49 -7.62
CA THR A 398 27.39 10.74 -7.37
C THR A 398 27.10 10.97 -5.89
N THR A 399 27.76 10.22 -5.03
CA THR A 399 27.65 10.38 -3.57
C THR A 399 28.08 11.77 -3.13
N LEU A 400 29.23 12.26 -3.64
CA LEU A 400 29.74 13.59 -3.31
C LEU A 400 28.71 14.69 -3.64
N VAL A 401 28.19 14.70 -4.86
CA VAL A 401 27.25 15.76 -5.29
C VAL A 401 25.87 15.61 -4.62
N SER A 402 25.48 14.40 -4.20
CA SER A 402 24.21 14.15 -3.50
C SER A 402 24.20 14.71 -2.06
N LEU A 403 25.37 15.00 -1.48
CA LEU A 403 25.46 15.66 -0.17
C LEU A 403 25.10 17.15 -0.26
N ILE A 404 25.32 17.82 -1.40
CA ILE A 404 25.08 19.27 -1.56
C ILE A 404 23.59 19.62 -1.34
N PRO A 405 22.58 18.98 -2.01
CA PRO A 405 21.17 19.23 -1.75
C PRO A 405 20.66 18.56 -0.47
N ARG A 406 21.57 18.02 0.33
CA ARG A 406 21.28 17.31 1.56
C ARG A 406 20.29 16.16 1.32
N PHE A 407 20.58 15.30 0.33
CA PHE A 407 19.87 14.04 0.17
C PHE A 407 20.29 13.03 1.24
N TYR A 408 21.52 13.16 1.70
CA TYR A 408 22.13 12.47 2.83
C TYR A 408 22.91 13.47 3.66
N ASP A 409 23.07 13.22 4.95
CA ASP A 409 23.98 13.96 5.83
C ASP A 409 25.38 13.30 5.82
N ALA A 410 26.44 14.10 5.79
CA ALA A 410 27.79 13.62 5.96
C ALA A 410 27.94 12.89 7.30
N THR A 411 28.69 11.76 7.31
CA THR A 411 29.00 10.99 8.53
C THR A 411 30.13 11.63 9.34
N GLU A 412 31.04 12.32 8.65
CA GLU A 412 32.18 13.05 9.23
C GLU A 412 32.35 14.37 8.48
N GLY A 413 32.88 15.38 9.15
CA GLY A 413 33.07 16.70 8.58
C GLY A 413 31.75 17.44 8.31
N GLU A 414 31.81 18.47 7.47
CA GLU A 414 30.65 19.29 7.12
C GLU A 414 30.68 19.79 5.69
N VAL A 415 29.49 19.89 5.10
CA VAL A 415 29.25 20.52 3.80
C VAL A 415 28.62 21.87 4.03
N LEU A 416 29.17 22.89 3.38
CA LEU A 416 28.68 24.27 3.45
C LEU A 416 28.20 24.73 2.08
N VAL A 417 27.12 25.52 2.06
CA VAL A 417 26.64 26.26 0.91
C VAL A 417 26.63 27.74 1.31
N ASP A 418 27.22 28.59 0.47
CA ASP A 418 27.39 30.01 0.75
C ASP A 418 28.05 30.28 2.13
N GLY A 419 28.98 29.43 2.56
CA GLY A 419 29.70 29.54 3.82
C GLY A 419 28.92 29.06 5.06
N VAL A 420 27.70 28.54 4.89
CA VAL A 420 26.83 28.09 5.97
C VAL A 420 26.67 26.57 5.91
N PRO A 421 26.78 25.84 7.03
CA PRO A 421 26.54 24.39 7.08
C PRO A 421 25.12 24.05 6.56
N ILE A 422 25.04 23.07 5.64
CA ILE A 422 23.75 22.68 5.06
C ILE A 422 22.72 22.19 6.09
N LYS A 423 23.17 21.77 7.26
CA LYS A 423 22.30 21.35 8.38
C LYS A 423 21.51 22.50 9.01
N GLU A 424 22.01 23.71 8.90
CA GLU A 424 21.37 24.93 9.44
C GLU A 424 20.29 25.49 8.52
N TYR A 425 20.33 25.14 7.22
CA TYR A 425 19.34 25.62 6.26
C TYR A 425 17.96 24.99 6.46
N GLU A 426 16.93 25.79 6.22
CA GLU A 426 15.62 25.28 5.84
C GLU A 426 15.76 24.49 4.54
N LEU A 427 15.30 23.22 4.50
CA LEU A 427 15.49 22.33 3.34
C LEU A 427 14.92 22.90 2.05
N SER A 428 13.78 23.58 2.12
CA SER A 428 13.16 24.24 0.98
C SER A 428 14.05 25.36 0.43
N ALA A 429 14.61 26.19 1.32
CA ALA A 429 15.51 27.28 0.97
C ALA A 429 16.82 26.76 0.35
N LEU A 430 17.46 25.76 0.96
CA LEU A 430 18.66 25.13 0.39
C LEU A 430 18.40 24.58 -1.02
N ARG A 431 17.35 23.76 -1.16
CA ARG A 431 17.01 23.12 -2.42
C ARG A 431 16.46 24.10 -3.46
N SER A 432 16.00 25.29 -3.04
CA SER A 432 15.60 26.33 -3.99
C SER A 432 16.78 26.95 -4.72
N LYS A 433 17.95 27.00 -4.11
CA LYS A 433 19.20 27.48 -4.72
C LYS A 433 19.82 26.47 -5.70
N ILE A 434 19.46 25.19 -5.58
CA ILE A 434 20.12 24.07 -6.26
C ILE A 434 19.18 23.44 -7.27
N SER A 435 19.63 23.25 -8.51
CA SER A 435 19.01 22.31 -9.45
C SER A 435 19.91 21.09 -9.62
N PHE A 436 19.29 19.91 -9.50
CA PHE A 436 19.98 18.63 -9.63
C PHE A 436 19.43 17.85 -10.82
N VAL A 437 20.25 17.66 -11.85
CA VAL A 437 19.91 16.85 -13.03
C VAL A 437 20.52 15.46 -12.87
N MET A 438 19.67 14.47 -12.66
CA MET A 438 20.06 13.10 -12.37
C MET A 438 20.57 12.37 -13.62
N GLN A 439 21.44 11.37 -13.42
CA GLN A 439 21.92 10.44 -14.45
C GLN A 439 20.74 9.75 -15.17
N LYS A 440 19.77 9.26 -14.42
CA LYS A 440 18.57 8.64 -14.97
C LYS A 440 17.44 9.65 -15.03
N SER A 441 17.01 9.99 -16.24
CA SER A 441 15.92 10.94 -16.46
C SER A 441 14.57 10.31 -16.14
N GLU A 442 13.99 10.71 -15.01
CA GLU A 442 12.62 10.33 -14.64
C GLU A 442 11.65 11.42 -15.10
N LEU A 443 10.71 11.03 -15.98
CA LEU A 443 9.62 11.91 -16.44
C LEU A 443 8.30 11.43 -15.86
N PHE A 444 7.44 12.39 -15.53
CA PHE A 444 6.11 12.15 -14.99
C PHE A 444 5.06 12.15 -16.09
N SER A 445 3.98 11.43 -15.89
CA SER A 445 2.82 11.49 -16.77
C SER A 445 2.23 12.90 -16.76
N GLY A 446 1.95 13.43 -17.92
CA GLY A 446 1.47 14.81 -18.12
C GLY A 446 1.94 15.34 -19.45
N THR A 447 2.01 16.66 -19.61
CA THR A 447 2.55 17.29 -20.83
C THR A 447 4.06 17.49 -20.72
N VAL A 448 4.70 17.80 -21.85
CA VAL A 448 6.11 18.26 -21.86
C VAL A 448 6.27 19.51 -21.00
N ALA A 449 5.36 20.47 -21.16
CA ALA A 449 5.35 21.72 -20.37
C ALA A 449 5.23 21.42 -18.85
N ASP A 450 4.36 20.50 -18.44
CA ASP A 450 4.22 20.12 -17.02
C ASP A 450 5.51 19.56 -16.47
N ASN A 451 6.19 18.71 -17.23
CA ASN A 451 7.47 18.15 -16.83
C ASN A 451 8.58 19.20 -16.65
N ILE A 452 8.63 20.22 -17.49
CA ILE A 452 9.58 21.33 -17.34
C ILE A 452 9.16 22.22 -16.16
N ARG A 453 7.87 22.52 -16.03
CA ARG A 453 7.29 23.34 -14.96
C ARG A 453 7.53 22.77 -13.56
N MET A 454 7.76 21.47 -13.42
CA MET A 454 8.17 20.90 -12.12
C MET A 454 9.43 21.57 -11.52
N GLY A 455 10.30 22.16 -12.34
CA GLY A 455 11.45 22.92 -11.85
C GLY A 455 11.05 24.24 -11.20
N LYS A 456 9.99 24.90 -11.72
CA LYS A 456 9.45 26.17 -11.23
C LYS A 456 7.94 26.19 -11.50
N GLU A 457 7.12 26.07 -10.45
CA GLU A 457 5.67 25.89 -10.54
C GLU A 457 4.95 27.02 -11.27
N ASP A 458 5.39 28.26 -11.05
CA ASP A 458 4.87 29.49 -11.63
C ASP A 458 5.55 29.87 -12.99
N ALA A 459 6.33 28.97 -13.60
CA ALA A 459 7.01 29.23 -14.86
C ALA A 459 6.04 29.58 -15.97
N SER A 460 6.29 30.73 -16.62
CA SER A 460 5.55 31.15 -17.80
C SER A 460 5.87 30.28 -19.02
N GLY A 461 5.00 30.32 -20.03
CA GLY A 461 5.26 29.60 -21.29
C GLY A 461 6.55 30.08 -22.00
N GLU A 462 6.94 31.34 -21.83
CA GLU A 462 8.19 31.89 -22.37
C GLU A 462 9.40 31.33 -21.61
N GLU A 463 9.36 31.26 -20.29
CA GLU A 463 10.42 30.65 -19.46
C GLU A 463 10.62 29.18 -19.78
N ILE A 464 9.54 28.42 -19.97
CA ILE A 464 9.58 27.02 -20.39
C ILE A 464 10.26 26.84 -21.73
N ARG A 465 9.89 27.69 -22.73
CA ARG A 465 10.52 27.67 -24.06
C ARG A 465 11.99 28.04 -24.00
N ALA A 466 12.35 29.09 -23.26
CA ALA A 466 13.74 29.51 -23.08
C ALA A 466 14.57 28.36 -22.43
N ALA A 467 14.07 27.71 -21.39
CA ALA A 467 14.74 26.59 -20.78
C ALA A 467 14.89 25.38 -21.74
N ALA A 468 13.88 25.11 -22.56
CA ALA A 468 13.94 24.08 -23.59
C ALA A 468 14.96 24.41 -24.69
N GLN A 469 15.10 25.69 -25.08
CA GLN A 469 16.13 26.13 -26.03
C GLN A 469 17.53 25.91 -25.46
N LEU A 470 17.79 26.33 -24.22
CA LEU A 470 19.09 26.14 -23.55
C LEU A 470 19.43 24.63 -23.43
N ALA A 471 18.45 23.78 -23.14
CA ALA A 471 18.61 22.32 -23.07
C ALA A 471 18.67 21.65 -24.45
N GLN A 472 18.64 22.41 -25.57
CA GLN A 472 18.56 21.87 -26.93
C GLN A 472 17.36 20.93 -27.13
N ALA A 473 16.27 21.20 -26.44
CA ALA A 473 15.04 20.38 -26.47
C ALA A 473 13.98 20.96 -27.40
N ALA A 474 14.00 22.28 -27.70
CA ALA A 474 12.96 22.99 -28.44
C ALA A 474 12.68 22.37 -29.81
N GLU A 475 13.71 22.07 -30.60
CA GLU A 475 13.57 21.52 -31.95
C GLU A 475 12.75 20.21 -31.98
N PHE A 476 13.06 19.24 -31.09
CA PHE A 476 12.29 18.01 -31.08
C PHE A 476 10.90 18.20 -30.46
N ILE A 477 10.75 19.10 -29.46
CA ILE A 477 9.45 19.38 -28.86
C ILE A 477 8.50 19.97 -29.89
N ASP A 478 8.98 20.94 -30.69
CA ASP A 478 8.20 21.56 -31.76
C ASP A 478 7.84 20.58 -32.89
N SER A 479 8.61 19.49 -33.04
CA SER A 479 8.30 18.41 -33.99
C SER A 479 7.24 17.41 -33.46
N LEU A 480 6.86 17.46 -32.18
CA LEU A 480 5.79 16.65 -31.63
C LEU A 480 4.42 17.17 -32.10
N PRO A 481 3.40 16.31 -32.23
CA PRO A 481 2.08 16.69 -32.74
C PRO A 481 1.45 17.92 -32.05
N ASP A 482 1.57 17.99 -30.71
CA ASP A 482 1.00 19.05 -29.88
C ASP A 482 2.11 19.93 -29.25
N GLY A 483 3.36 19.86 -29.73
CA GLY A 483 4.48 20.61 -29.19
C GLY A 483 4.67 20.43 -27.68
N TYR A 484 4.66 21.54 -26.94
CA TYR A 484 4.80 21.55 -25.47
C TYR A 484 3.61 20.91 -24.72
N ASP A 485 2.43 20.83 -25.35
CA ASP A 485 1.23 20.20 -24.78
C ASP A 485 1.16 18.69 -25.09
N SER A 486 2.14 18.17 -25.84
CA SER A 486 2.23 16.74 -26.14
C SER A 486 2.32 15.91 -24.86
N ARG A 487 1.49 14.85 -24.76
CA ARG A 487 1.44 13.99 -23.59
C ARG A 487 2.61 13.03 -23.53
N ILE A 488 3.22 12.98 -22.37
CA ILE A 488 4.27 12.02 -22.01
C ILE A 488 3.64 10.85 -21.28
N ALA A 489 3.86 9.64 -21.80
CA ALA A 489 3.46 8.41 -21.14
C ALA A 489 4.28 8.17 -19.86
N GLU A 490 3.82 7.25 -19.00
CA GLU A 490 4.51 6.88 -17.76
C GLU A 490 5.99 6.58 -18.02
N LYS A 491 6.88 7.17 -17.20
CA LYS A 491 8.35 7.09 -17.33
C LYS A 491 8.89 7.52 -18.69
N GLY A 492 8.11 8.30 -19.45
CA GLY A 492 8.53 8.79 -20.76
C GLY A 492 8.67 7.68 -21.81
N ALA A 493 7.90 6.59 -21.75
CA ALA A 493 8.05 5.41 -22.61
C ALA A 493 8.02 5.74 -24.12
N SER A 494 7.41 6.85 -24.51
CA SER A 494 7.30 7.32 -25.90
C SER A 494 8.53 8.11 -26.41
N LEU A 495 9.50 8.42 -25.54
CA LEU A 495 10.65 9.28 -25.86
C LEU A 495 11.97 8.49 -25.85
N SER A 496 12.91 8.89 -26.70
CA SER A 496 14.28 8.38 -26.68
C SER A 496 15.02 8.83 -25.40
N GLY A 497 16.09 8.12 -25.03
CA GLY A 497 16.91 8.47 -23.87
C GLY A 497 17.42 9.91 -23.90
N GLY A 498 17.93 10.36 -25.05
CA GLY A 498 18.42 11.73 -25.23
C GLY A 498 17.30 12.80 -25.18
N GLN A 499 16.08 12.48 -25.64
CA GLN A 499 14.93 13.37 -25.51
C GLN A 499 14.51 13.53 -24.04
N LYS A 500 14.42 12.42 -23.29
CA LYS A 500 14.14 12.44 -21.84
C LYS A 500 15.17 13.30 -21.10
N GLN A 501 16.44 13.11 -21.44
CA GLN A 501 17.55 13.82 -20.81
C GLN A 501 17.44 15.32 -21.04
N ARG A 502 17.16 15.76 -22.29
CA ARG A 502 16.99 17.19 -22.63
C ARG A 502 15.81 17.82 -21.89
N ILE A 503 14.68 17.12 -21.73
CA ILE A 503 13.55 17.60 -20.91
C ILE A 503 13.97 17.71 -19.44
N SER A 504 14.73 16.74 -18.92
CA SER A 504 15.23 16.77 -17.54
C SER A 504 16.21 17.93 -17.32
N ILE A 505 17.07 18.24 -18.31
CA ILE A 505 17.94 19.41 -18.28
C ILE A 505 17.10 20.70 -18.32
N ALA A 506 16.11 20.81 -19.20
CA ALA A 506 15.21 21.97 -19.27
C ALA A 506 14.48 22.21 -17.93
N ARG A 507 14.03 21.13 -17.26
CA ARG A 507 13.46 21.19 -15.90
C ARG A 507 14.42 21.80 -14.88
N GLY A 508 15.70 21.44 -14.95
CA GLY A 508 16.74 22.03 -14.08
C GLY A 508 17.00 23.50 -14.38
N LEU A 509 16.96 23.89 -15.66
CA LEU A 509 17.31 25.24 -16.14
C LEU A 509 16.19 26.26 -15.98
N VAL A 510 14.91 25.85 -16.02
CA VAL A 510 13.77 26.79 -15.93
C VAL A 510 13.77 27.61 -14.64
N ARG A 511 14.40 27.07 -13.59
CA ARG A 511 14.52 27.72 -12.29
C ARG A 511 15.60 28.79 -12.22
N ARG A 512 16.56 28.80 -13.15
CA ARG A 512 17.77 29.64 -13.11
C ARG A 512 18.49 29.55 -11.76
N PRO A 513 18.98 28.36 -11.37
CA PRO A 513 19.51 28.11 -10.04
C PRO A 513 20.85 28.82 -9.82
N GLU A 514 21.18 29.07 -8.53
CA GLU A 514 22.53 29.54 -8.15
C GLU A 514 23.59 28.43 -8.32
N ILE A 515 23.18 27.17 -8.07
CA ILE A 515 24.03 25.98 -8.19
C ILE A 515 23.32 24.96 -9.08
N LEU A 516 23.97 24.55 -10.16
CA LEU A 516 23.46 23.54 -11.09
C LEU A 516 24.36 22.30 -11.04
N ILE A 517 23.78 21.16 -10.68
CA ILE A 517 24.49 19.89 -10.57
C ILE A 517 24.03 18.96 -11.71
N PHE A 518 25.00 18.46 -12.48
CA PHE A 518 24.82 17.43 -13.48
C PHE A 518 25.46 16.12 -12.99
N ASP A 519 24.67 15.13 -12.62
CA ASP A 519 25.15 13.80 -12.29
C ASP A 519 25.12 12.91 -13.53
N ASP A 520 26.20 12.92 -14.31
CA ASP A 520 26.37 12.18 -15.58
C ASP A 520 25.20 12.40 -16.57
N ALA A 521 24.58 13.58 -16.46
CA ALA A 521 23.31 13.88 -17.12
C ALA A 521 23.46 14.17 -18.63
N THR A 522 24.66 14.21 -19.18
CA THR A 522 24.92 14.42 -20.62
C THR A 522 25.31 13.14 -21.34
N SER A 523 25.51 12.04 -20.65
CA SER A 523 25.99 10.76 -21.24
C SER A 523 25.05 10.16 -22.29
N ALA A 524 23.73 10.44 -22.22
CA ALA A 524 22.74 9.98 -23.18
C ALA A 524 22.61 10.92 -24.40
N LEU A 525 23.34 12.04 -24.43
CA LEU A 525 23.37 12.98 -25.55
C LEU A 525 24.47 12.61 -26.53
N ASP A 526 24.26 12.94 -27.80
CA ASP A 526 25.34 12.95 -28.79
C ASP A 526 26.30 14.10 -28.50
N LEU A 527 27.55 13.97 -28.97
CA LEU A 527 28.63 14.91 -28.68
C LEU A 527 28.32 16.35 -29.17
N ALA A 528 27.62 16.50 -30.31
CA ALA A 528 27.28 17.79 -30.85
C ALA A 528 26.20 18.50 -30.00
N THR A 529 25.18 17.78 -29.58
CA THR A 529 24.12 18.30 -28.71
C THR A 529 24.70 18.64 -27.33
N GLU A 530 25.55 17.79 -26.75
CA GLU A 530 26.22 18.06 -25.49
C GLU A 530 27.07 19.31 -25.54
N ALA A 531 27.86 19.50 -26.61
CA ALA A 531 28.67 20.71 -26.80
C ALA A 531 27.81 21.97 -26.90
N ARG A 532 26.65 21.91 -27.59
CA ARG A 532 25.70 23.03 -27.68
C ARG A 532 25.08 23.37 -26.32
N VAL A 533 24.69 22.37 -25.53
CA VAL A 533 24.17 22.60 -24.17
C VAL A 533 25.22 23.28 -23.30
N ARG A 534 26.47 22.81 -23.33
CA ARG A 534 27.56 23.43 -22.56
C ARG A 534 27.86 24.86 -22.99
N ALA A 535 27.85 25.12 -24.30
CA ALA A 535 28.04 26.48 -24.84
C ALA A 535 26.90 27.41 -24.37
N ALA A 536 25.65 26.96 -24.42
CA ALA A 536 24.50 27.70 -23.94
C ALA A 536 24.61 28.02 -22.43
N LEU A 537 25.01 27.05 -21.61
CA LEU A 537 25.22 27.24 -20.17
C LEU A 537 26.26 28.33 -19.89
N ARG A 538 27.40 28.30 -20.58
CA ARG A 538 28.46 29.33 -20.42
C ARG A 538 28.02 30.72 -20.82
N ASN A 539 27.22 30.84 -21.87
CA ASN A 539 26.84 32.15 -22.41
C ASN A 539 25.69 32.78 -21.61
N ASP A 540 24.70 32.01 -21.25
CA ASP A 540 23.41 32.48 -20.71
C ASP A 540 23.30 32.36 -19.18
N LEU A 541 24.18 31.56 -18.52
CA LEU A 541 24.17 31.30 -17.07
C LEU A 541 25.54 31.58 -16.43
N LYS A 542 26.12 32.74 -16.70
CA LYS A 542 27.48 33.12 -16.22
C LYS A 542 27.61 33.19 -14.70
N ASP A 543 26.53 33.53 -14.02
CA ASP A 543 26.48 33.64 -12.55
C ASP A 543 26.15 32.32 -11.86
N THR A 544 25.77 31.28 -12.60
CA THR A 544 25.44 29.96 -12.05
C THR A 544 26.71 29.15 -11.83
N THR A 545 26.87 28.63 -10.63
CA THR A 545 27.93 27.66 -10.31
C THR A 545 27.53 26.30 -10.86
N VAL A 546 28.37 25.69 -11.71
CA VAL A 546 28.08 24.41 -12.34
C VAL A 546 28.99 23.33 -11.78
N ILE A 547 28.40 22.26 -11.25
CA ILE A 547 29.13 21.06 -10.81
C ILE A 547 28.70 19.91 -11.72
N MET A 548 29.62 19.35 -12.49
CA MET A 548 29.31 18.30 -13.44
C MET A 548 30.12 17.03 -13.22
N ILE A 549 29.43 15.92 -13.06
CA ILE A 549 30.04 14.60 -13.19
C ILE A 549 29.94 14.19 -14.66
N ALA A 550 31.07 13.83 -15.25
CA ALA A 550 31.07 13.26 -16.59
C ALA A 550 32.06 12.10 -16.68
N GLN A 551 31.69 11.14 -17.50
CA GLN A 551 32.54 9.98 -17.80
C GLN A 551 33.49 10.26 -18.97
N ARG A 552 33.17 11.23 -19.84
CA ARG A 552 33.96 11.59 -21.01
C ARG A 552 34.86 12.80 -20.71
N ILE A 553 36.15 12.66 -20.92
CA ILE A 553 37.10 13.77 -20.75
C ILE A 553 36.79 14.94 -21.69
N ALA A 554 36.33 14.67 -22.92
CA ALA A 554 35.91 15.71 -23.86
C ALA A 554 34.79 16.62 -23.30
N SER A 555 33.98 16.12 -22.36
CA SER A 555 32.90 16.86 -21.71
C SER A 555 33.38 17.81 -20.61
N VAL A 556 34.55 17.55 -20.03
CA VAL A 556 35.07 18.27 -18.84
C VAL A 556 36.33 19.06 -19.10
N ARG A 557 36.95 18.89 -20.26
CA ARG A 557 38.24 19.53 -20.61
C ARG A 557 38.22 21.05 -20.45
N ASP A 558 37.08 21.67 -20.80
CA ASP A 558 36.91 23.11 -20.76
C ASP A 558 36.34 23.61 -19.40
N ALA A 559 36.23 22.81 -18.38
CA ALA A 559 35.85 23.25 -17.05
C ALA A 559 36.96 24.09 -16.40
N ASP A 560 36.57 25.05 -15.54
CA ASP A 560 37.55 25.91 -14.87
C ASP A 560 38.48 25.12 -14.01
N ARG A 561 37.95 24.12 -13.30
CA ARG A 561 38.74 23.10 -12.57
C ARG A 561 38.09 21.72 -12.70
N ILE A 562 38.93 20.72 -12.58
CA ILE A 562 38.56 19.32 -12.59
C ILE A 562 39.05 18.66 -11.30
N ALA A 563 38.15 18.11 -10.50
CA ALA A 563 38.46 17.32 -9.32
C ALA A 563 38.56 15.83 -9.70
N VAL A 564 39.67 15.21 -9.39
CA VAL A 564 39.93 13.79 -9.63
C VAL A 564 39.66 13.02 -8.34
N ILE A 565 38.68 12.08 -8.37
CA ILE A 565 38.36 11.23 -7.22
C ILE A 565 38.88 9.84 -7.45
N GLU A 566 39.70 9.36 -6.49
CA GLU A 566 40.21 8.00 -6.41
C GLU A 566 39.96 7.45 -5.02
N ASP A 567 39.45 6.23 -4.94
CA ASP A 567 39.21 5.51 -3.69
C ASP A 567 38.48 6.33 -2.62
N GLY A 568 37.56 7.21 -3.03
CA GLY A 568 36.76 8.01 -2.11
C GLY A 568 37.39 9.31 -1.63
N THR A 569 38.57 9.70 -2.17
CA THR A 569 39.26 10.97 -1.85
C THR A 569 39.44 11.83 -3.11
N VAL A 570 39.59 13.15 -2.92
CA VAL A 570 40.03 14.07 -4.00
C VAL A 570 41.56 14.10 -4.04
N THR A 571 42.14 13.45 -5.04
CA THR A 571 43.61 13.35 -5.18
C THR A 571 44.23 14.56 -5.88
N ALA A 572 43.47 15.25 -6.74
CA ALA A 572 43.92 16.47 -7.42
C ALA A 572 42.72 17.33 -7.84
N CYS A 573 42.90 18.65 -7.85
CA CYS A 573 41.88 19.59 -8.34
C CYS A 573 42.58 20.79 -9.01
N ALA A 574 42.56 20.83 -10.36
CA ALA A 574 43.24 21.86 -11.15
C ALA A 574 42.60 21.94 -12.57
N PRO A 575 42.94 22.94 -13.39
CA PRO A 575 42.58 22.95 -14.82
C PRO A 575 43.21 21.78 -15.58
N HIS A 576 42.62 21.45 -16.75
CA HIS A 576 43.05 20.33 -17.60
C HIS A 576 44.58 20.28 -17.85
N ASP A 577 45.18 21.38 -18.28
CA ASP A 577 46.61 21.44 -18.67
C ASP A 577 47.57 21.20 -17.48
N GLU A 578 47.12 21.56 -16.28
CA GLU A 578 47.85 21.35 -15.06
C GLU A 578 47.70 19.89 -14.57
N LEU A 579 46.47 19.35 -14.61
CA LEU A 579 46.21 17.94 -14.25
C LEU A 579 46.97 16.95 -15.13
N MET A 580 47.15 17.28 -16.40
CA MET A 580 48.02 16.48 -17.30
C MET A 580 49.46 16.40 -16.85
N LYS A 581 49.92 17.34 -16.02
CA LYS A 581 51.28 17.35 -15.46
C LYS A 581 51.35 16.67 -14.10
N ILE A 582 50.40 16.94 -13.22
CA ILE A 582 50.47 16.56 -11.79
C ILE A 582 49.75 15.25 -11.44
N SER A 583 48.70 14.86 -12.17
CA SER A 583 47.90 13.67 -11.83
C SER A 583 48.15 12.51 -12.79
N SER A 584 48.66 11.40 -12.28
CA SER A 584 48.79 10.14 -13.05
C SER A 584 47.42 9.54 -13.38
N ALA A 585 46.52 9.53 -12.43
CA ALA A 585 45.14 9.01 -12.59
C ALA A 585 44.37 9.77 -13.70
N TYR A 586 44.50 11.10 -13.71
CA TYR A 586 43.87 11.89 -14.76
C TYR A 586 44.44 11.56 -16.15
N ARG A 587 45.75 11.41 -16.26
CA ARG A 587 46.42 11.00 -17.52
C ARG A 587 45.93 9.62 -17.98
N ASP A 588 45.83 8.68 -17.06
CA ASP A 588 45.42 7.31 -17.38
C ASP A 588 43.96 7.31 -17.94
N ILE A 589 43.07 8.05 -17.30
CA ILE A 589 41.68 8.23 -17.79
C ILE A 589 41.70 8.90 -19.17
N TYR A 590 42.50 9.96 -19.36
CA TYR A 590 42.61 10.67 -20.62
C TYR A 590 43.09 9.76 -21.75
N TYR A 591 44.22 9.07 -21.56
CA TYR A 591 44.79 8.22 -22.61
C TYR A 591 43.93 6.97 -22.89
N SER A 592 43.28 6.43 -21.90
CA SER A 592 42.35 5.29 -22.12
C SER A 592 41.21 5.67 -23.07
N GLN A 593 40.70 6.89 -22.99
CA GLN A 593 39.65 7.37 -23.86
C GLN A 593 40.13 7.81 -25.25
N MET A 594 41.33 8.36 -25.36
CA MET A 594 41.93 8.73 -26.64
C MET A 594 42.34 7.52 -27.47
N LYS A 595 42.86 6.44 -26.84
CA LYS A 595 43.19 5.18 -27.54
C LYS A 595 41.93 4.48 -28.11
N ASN A 596 40.80 4.58 -27.45
CA ASN A 596 39.55 4.01 -27.92
C ASN A 596 38.85 4.88 -29.00
N GLY A 597 39.21 6.14 -29.15
CA GLY A 597 38.68 7.05 -30.18
C GLY A 597 39.48 7.09 -31.50
N GLY A 598 40.66 6.47 -31.52
CA GLY A 598 41.59 6.52 -32.66
C GLY A 598 41.73 5.23 -33.47
N GLY A 599 40.85 4.28 -33.33
CA GLY A 599 40.95 3.01 -34.04
C GLY A 599 39.88 2.80 -35.09
N THR A 600 39.93 3.48 -36.22
CA THR A 600 39.47 2.98 -37.55
C THR A 600 39.89 3.97 -38.63
N HIS A 601 41.06 3.78 -39.16
CA HIS A 601 41.44 4.01 -40.55
C HIS A 601 42.87 3.47 -40.75
N GLU A 602 42.95 2.21 -40.99
CA GLU A 602 43.82 1.57 -42.01
C GLU A 602 43.17 0.24 -42.40
#